data_f1c87594780e7906be31a0dde4d3f6b2
#
_entry.id   f1c87594780e7906be31a0dde4d3f6b2
#
_cell.length_a   1.000
_cell.length_b   1.000
_cell.length_c   1.000
_cell.angle_alpha   90.00
_cell.angle_beta   90.00
_cell.angle_gamma   90.00
#
_symmetry.space_group_name_H-M   'P 1'
#
loop_
_entity.id
_entity.type
_entity.pdbx_description
1 polymer ?
#
loop_
_entity_poly.entity_id
_entity_poly.type
_entity_poly.pdbx_seq_one_letter_code
_entity_poly.pdbx_strand_id
1 'polypeptide(L)'
;RGGRIATYLDRRTNPNVLLGGGDENFITSRNYEIAAGRNLGPDDVAMSRAVVLLGDELTKKLFINENPLGRMVRIDGHTYTVVGLLAPKGSSFGQSQDNFAVIPITQFLDAYGRYGRSISINVQGPDQATLAAIQDVSVGTMRLVRGLDPEDPNDFEIFSNDSLIEAFNNIANTVAIGAFVISAIALLASGVGVMNIMLVSVTERTKEIGIRKSIGAKKKNILAQFLIEAVLLSLVGGLIGIAVGVIGGNIGAMLLNASAVFPWGWAVAGLLVCSAIGIGFGFYPAWKAASLDPIEALRYE
;
A
#
# COMPACT_ATOMS: atom_id res chain seq x y z
N ARG A 1 29.46 -13.14 5.32
CA ARG A 1 28.51 -12.19 4.66
C ARG A 1 28.94 -10.75 4.97
N GLY A 2 30.18 -10.38 4.69
CA GLY A 2 30.63 -9.01 4.72
C GLY A 2 30.26 -8.33 3.40
N GLY A 3 29.86 -7.07 3.45
CA GLY A 3 29.74 -6.25 2.25
C GLY A 3 31.07 -6.23 1.51
N ARG A 4 31.02 -6.21 0.21
CA ARG A 4 32.19 -6.25 -0.68
C ARG A 4 32.57 -4.84 -1.10
N ILE A 5 33.78 -4.71 -1.61
CA ILE A 5 34.32 -3.45 -2.09
C ILE A 5 34.42 -3.53 -3.60
N ALA A 6 33.85 -2.52 -4.26
CA ALA A 6 34.05 -2.32 -5.69
C ALA A 6 35.04 -1.17 -5.92
N THR A 7 35.94 -1.34 -6.89
CA THR A 7 36.97 -0.35 -7.24
C THR A 7 37.00 -0.12 -8.74
N TYR A 8 37.16 1.14 -9.14
CA TYR A 8 37.40 1.54 -10.51
C TYR A 8 38.43 2.68 -10.51
N LEU A 9 39.58 2.44 -11.15
CA LEU A 9 40.74 3.32 -11.05
C LEU A 9 41.07 3.64 -9.58
N ASP A 10 41.11 4.91 -9.22
CA ASP A 10 41.39 5.39 -7.86
C ASP A 10 40.12 5.47 -6.96
N ARG A 11 38.94 5.15 -7.51
CA ARG A 11 37.66 5.24 -6.80
C ARG A 11 37.30 3.91 -6.14
N ARG A 12 36.85 3.98 -4.91
CA ARG A 12 36.52 2.82 -4.09
C ARG A 12 35.19 3.04 -3.36
N THR A 13 34.37 2.00 -3.31
CA THR A 13 33.14 2.00 -2.51
C THR A 13 33.41 1.63 -1.04
N ASN A 14 32.44 1.90 -0.17
CA ASN A 14 32.42 1.34 1.16
C ASN A 14 32.26 -0.19 1.08
N PRO A 15 32.67 -0.95 2.13
CA PRO A 15 32.57 -2.40 2.16
C PRO A 15 31.13 -2.88 2.45
N ASN A 16 30.15 -2.32 1.71
CA ASN A 16 28.75 -2.62 1.85
C ASN A 16 28.07 -2.99 0.52
N VAL A 17 28.85 -3.22 -0.53
CA VAL A 17 28.34 -3.65 -1.84
C VAL A 17 27.82 -5.07 -1.75
N LEU A 18 26.58 -5.28 -2.15
CA LEU A 18 25.99 -6.60 -2.29
C LEU A 18 26.35 -7.16 -3.67
N LEU A 19 27.07 -8.27 -3.73
CA LEU A 19 27.33 -8.98 -4.96
C LEU A 19 26.51 -10.26 -5.00
N GLY A 20 25.67 -10.39 -6.03
CA GLY A 20 24.84 -11.57 -6.30
C GLY A 20 25.26 -12.29 -7.58
N GLY A 21 25.07 -13.61 -7.60
CA GLY A 21 25.07 -14.39 -8.83
C GLY A 21 23.63 -14.55 -9.33
N GLY A 22 23.38 -14.31 -10.62
CA GLY A 22 22.06 -14.45 -11.23
C GLY A 22 22.13 -15.07 -12.62
N ASP A 23 20.99 -15.54 -13.10
CA ASP A 23 20.77 -15.92 -14.48
C ASP A 23 20.24 -14.72 -15.32
N GLU A 24 19.89 -14.97 -16.57
CA GLU A 24 19.31 -13.97 -17.47
C GLU A 24 17.94 -13.44 -17.01
N ASN A 25 17.22 -14.21 -16.19
CA ASN A 25 15.90 -13.85 -15.67
C ASN A 25 15.95 -13.13 -14.32
N PHE A 26 17.12 -13.07 -13.68
CA PHE A 26 17.28 -12.52 -12.34
C PHE A 26 16.76 -11.09 -12.20
N ILE A 27 17.06 -10.23 -13.19
CA ILE A 27 16.66 -8.83 -13.20
C ILE A 27 15.14 -8.70 -13.33
N THR A 28 14.56 -9.43 -14.27
CA THR A 28 13.11 -9.42 -14.53
C THR A 28 12.32 -10.00 -13.35
N SER A 29 12.78 -11.12 -12.79
CA SER A 29 12.11 -11.78 -11.65
C SER A 29 12.12 -10.93 -10.37
N ARG A 30 13.03 -9.97 -10.27
CA ARG A 30 13.12 -9.03 -9.16
C ARG A 30 12.57 -7.64 -9.46
N ASN A 31 11.92 -7.50 -10.64
CA ASN A 31 11.32 -6.25 -11.08
C ASN A 31 12.31 -5.08 -11.11
N TYR A 32 13.52 -5.33 -11.65
CA TYR A 32 14.48 -4.30 -12.00
C TYR A 32 14.40 -4.00 -13.48
N GLU A 33 14.74 -2.78 -13.86
CA GLU A 33 14.80 -2.32 -15.25
C GLU A 33 16.23 -1.99 -15.63
N ILE A 34 16.56 -2.19 -16.91
CA ILE A 34 17.86 -1.81 -17.47
C ILE A 34 17.78 -0.35 -17.94
N ALA A 35 18.57 0.52 -17.31
CA ALA A 35 18.66 1.93 -17.70
C ALA A 35 19.53 2.14 -18.94
N ALA A 36 20.61 1.35 -19.08
CA ALA A 36 21.52 1.42 -20.23
C ALA A 36 22.27 0.09 -20.40
N GLY A 37 22.70 -0.22 -21.64
CA GLY A 37 23.40 -1.46 -21.95
C GLY A 37 22.45 -2.65 -22.17
N ARG A 38 22.83 -3.83 -21.73
CA ARG A 38 22.07 -5.08 -21.89
C ARG A 38 22.02 -5.88 -20.59
N ASN A 39 21.04 -6.77 -20.49
CA ASN A 39 20.97 -7.78 -19.44
C ASN A 39 22.05 -8.87 -19.60
N LEU A 40 22.20 -9.71 -18.58
CA LEU A 40 22.92 -10.98 -18.71
C LEU A 40 22.21 -11.83 -19.77
N GLY A 41 23.00 -12.40 -20.67
CA GLY A 41 22.48 -13.33 -21.67
C GLY A 41 22.72 -14.79 -21.24
N PRO A 42 21.98 -15.76 -21.84
CA PRO A 42 22.22 -17.18 -21.59
C PRO A 42 23.66 -17.59 -21.82
N ASP A 43 24.34 -17.02 -22.86
CA ASP A 43 25.74 -17.27 -23.13
C ASP A 43 26.69 -16.76 -22.06
N ASP A 44 26.35 -15.64 -21.39
CA ASP A 44 27.16 -15.12 -20.28
C ASP A 44 27.16 -16.08 -19.12
N VAL A 45 25.98 -16.70 -18.86
CA VAL A 45 25.78 -17.70 -17.81
C VAL A 45 26.47 -19.03 -18.21
N ALA A 46 26.21 -19.53 -19.41
CA ALA A 46 26.75 -20.82 -19.87
C ALA A 46 28.28 -20.84 -19.95
N MET A 47 28.89 -19.73 -20.37
CA MET A 47 30.33 -19.59 -20.53
C MET A 47 31.04 -18.98 -19.31
N SER A 48 30.36 -18.77 -18.19
CA SER A 48 30.92 -18.12 -16.99
C SER A 48 31.65 -16.81 -17.34
N ARG A 49 31.10 -15.97 -18.20
CA ARG A 49 31.76 -14.72 -18.62
C ARG A 49 31.91 -13.75 -17.43
N ALA A 50 33.06 -13.10 -17.36
CA ALA A 50 33.36 -12.09 -16.36
C ALA A 50 32.69 -10.75 -16.68
N VAL A 51 31.36 -10.71 -16.65
CA VAL A 51 30.51 -9.54 -16.91
C VAL A 51 29.71 -9.18 -15.67
N VAL A 52 29.30 -7.89 -15.56
CA VAL A 52 28.58 -7.39 -14.39
C VAL A 52 27.50 -6.39 -14.79
N LEU A 53 26.37 -6.46 -14.09
CA LEU A 53 25.34 -5.42 -14.04
C LEU A 53 25.55 -4.60 -12.77
N LEU A 54 25.53 -3.28 -12.88
CA LEU A 54 25.73 -2.37 -11.76
C LEU A 54 24.41 -1.69 -11.38
N GLY A 55 24.11 -1.63 -10.09
CA GLY A 55 23.06 -0.79 -9.55
C GLY A 55 23.40 0.70 -9.62
N ASP A 56 22.40 1.54 -9.61
CA ASP A 56 22.52 2.98 -9.83
C ASP A 56 23.46 3.66 -8.81
N GLU A 57 23.38 3.28 -7.52
CA GLU A 57 24.25 3.83 -6.47
C GLU A 57 25.74 3.51 -6.73
N LEU A 58 26.05 2.28 -7.17
CA LEU A 58 27.41 1.90 -7.53
C LEU A 58 27.89 2.64 -8.74
N THR A 59 27.05 2.78 -9.74
CA THR A 59 27.33 3.52 -10.97
C THR A 59 27.72 4.96 -10.67
N LYS A 60 26.93 5.67 -9.87
CA LYS A 60 27.17 7.06 -9.48
C LYS A 60 28.44 7.23 -8.65
N LYS A 61 28.76 6.25 -7.78
CA LYS A 61 29.97 6.30 -6.94
C LYS A 61 31.26 6.03 -7.70
N LEU A 62 31.24 5.08 -8.61
CA LEU A 62 32.43 4.64 -9.33
C LEU A 62 32.70 5.45 -10.61
N PHE A 63 31.63 5.87 -11.32
CA PHE A 63 31.72 6.51 -12.62
C PHE A 63 31.13 7.94 -12.57
N ILE A 64 31.94 8.90 -12.17
CA ILE A 64 31.52 10.33 -12.14
C ILE A 64 31.78 10.91 -13.53
N ASN A 65 30.70 11.23 -14.26
CA ASN A 65 30.74 11.82 -15.60
C ASN A 65 31.43 10.96 -16.69
N GLU A 66 31.47 9.65 -16.50
CA GLU A 66 32.01 8.71 -17.48
C GLU A 66 30.96 7.66 -17.84
N ASN A 67 31.02 7.15 -19.09
CA ASN A 67 30.17 6.02 -19.48
C ASN A 67 30.74 4.71 -18.90
N PRO A 68 30.01 4.00 -18.03
CA PRO A 68 30.47 2.77 -17.41
C PRO A 68 30.49 1.57 -18.35
N LEU A 69 29.67 1.58 -19.44
CA LEU A 69 29.51 0.43 -20.33
C LEU A 69 30.82 0.06 -21.01
N GLY A 70 31.19 -1.22 -20.98
CA GLY A 70 32.44 -1.75 -21.52
C GLY A 70 33.67 -1.50 -20.63
N ARG A 71 33.54 -0.77 -19.51
CA ARG A 71 34.66 -0.56 -18.59
C ARG A 71 34.83 -1.75 -17.64
N MET A 72 36.05 -1.92 -17.13
CA MET A 72 36.37 -2.98 -16.18
C MET A 72 36.29 -2.47 -14.75
N VAL A 73 35.49 -3.13 -13.92
CA VAL A 73 35.37 -2.86 -12.48
C VAL A 73 35.92 -4.04 -11.71
N ARG A 74 36.67 -3.77 -10.66
CA ARG A 74 37.16 -4.79 -9.75
C ARG A 74 36.26 -4.89 -8.53
N ILE A 75 35.67 -6.07 -8.30
CA ILE A 75 34.84 -6.33 -7.14
C ILE A 75 35.44 -7.50 -6.35
N ASP A 76 35.75 -7.26 -5.10
CA ASP A 76 36.35 -8.29 -4.20
C ASP A 76 37.57 -9.01 -4.83
N GLY A 77 38.43 -8.26 -5.50
CA GLY A 77 39.64 -8.79 -6.15
C GLY A 77 39.45 -9.33 -7.58
N HIS A 78 38.24 -9.62 -8.02
CA HIS A 78 37.94 -10.12 -9.36
C HIS A 78 37.53 -8.97 -10.30
N THR A 79 37.96 -9.04 -11.58
CA THR A 79 37.67 -8.02 -12.57
C THR A 79 36.51 -8.44 -13.46
N TYR A 80 35.57 -7.53 -13.68
CA TYR A 80 34.38 -7.76 -14.49
C TYR A 80 34.16 -6.61 -15.47
N THR A 81 33.68 -6.93 -16.67
CA THR A 81 33.29 -5.92 -17.66
C THR A 81 31.83 -5.50 -17.43
N VAL A 82 31.58 -4.19 -17.34
CA VAL A 82 30.24 -3.65 -17.18
C VAL A 82 29.46 -3.79 -18.47
N VAL A 83 28.37 -4.56 -18.48
CA VAL A 83 27.52 -4.80 -19.65
C VAL A 83 26.17 -4.12 -19.56
N GLY A 84 25.72 -3.77 -18.37
CA GLY A 84 24.46 -3.07 -18.17
C GLY A 84 24.40 -2.30 -16.85
N LEU A 85 23.53 -1.31 -16.85
CA LEU A 85 23.25 -0.44 -15.71
C LEU A 85 21.78 -0.56 -15.35
N LEU A 86 21.49 -0.69 -14.07
CA LEU A 86 20.13 -0.81 -13.59
C LEU A 86 19.53 0.55 -13.31
N ALA A 87 18.25 0.69 -13.58
CA ALA A 87 17.49 1.89 -13.21
C ALA A 87 17.39 2.04 -11.69
N PRO A 88 17.36 3.26 -11.16
CA PRO A 88 17.24 3.50 -9.73
C PRO A 88 15.89 2.98 -9.21
N LYS A 89 15.91 2.15 -8.17
CA LYS A 89 14.76 1.61 -7.47
C LYS A 89 14.52 2.30 -6.13
N GLY A 90 15.55 2.97 -5.62
CA GLY A 90 15.51 3.74 -4.38
C GLY A 90 15.80 2.91 -3.13
N SER A 91 15.26 3.36 -2.00
CA SER A 91 15.43 2.68 -0.73
C SER A 91 14.09 2.11 -0.25
N SER A 92 14.12 0.91 0.34
CA SER A 92 12.98 0.31 0.98
C SER A 92 13.33 -0.01 2.42
N PHE A 93 12.50 0.41 3.38
CA PHE A 93 12.73 0.24 4.82
C PHE A 93 14.12 0.70 5.30
N GLY A 94 14.62 1.82 4.73
CA GLY A 94 15.92 2.40 5.09
C GLY A 94 17.14 1.67 4.50
N GLN A 95 16.94 0.64 3.66
CA GLN A 95 18.02 -0.04 2.94
C GLN A 95 18.00 0.34 1.47
N SER A 96 19.17 0.72 0.93
CA SER A 96 19.34 0.97 -0.50
C SER A 96 19.16 -0.31 -1.30
N GLN A 97 18.28 -0.26 -2.30
CA GLN A 97 18.11 -1.34 -3.28
C GLN A 97 19.06 -1.19 -4.48
N ASP A 98 19.82 -0.11 -4.53
CA ASP A 98 20.65 0.27 -5.68
C ASP A 98 22.15 0.03 -5.45
N ASN A 99 22.54 -0.38 -4.21
CA ASN A 99 23.94 -0.66 -3.84
C ASN A 99 24.29 -2.14 -4.03
N PHE A 100 24.09 -2.66 -5.24
CA PHE A 100 24.39 -4.05 -5.54
C PHE A 100 24.95 -4.22 -6.96
N ALA A 101 25.60 -5.35 -7.18
CA ALA A 101 26.09 -5.79 -8.49
C ALA A 101 25.66 -7.24 -8.73
N VAL A 102 25.37 -7.58 -9.99
CA VAL A 102 24.99 -8.95 -10.40
C VAL A 102 25.96 -9.44 -11.45
N ILE A 103 26.48 -10.64 -11.24
CA ILE A 103 27.32 -11.37 -12.18
C ILE A 103 26.64 -12.69 -12.55
N PRO A 104 27.03 -13.36 -13.65
CA PRO A 104 26.51 -14.70 -13.96
C PRO A 104 26.66 -15.66 -12.77
N ILE A 105 25.62 -16.46 -12.49
CA ILE A 105 25.62 -17.40 -11.36
C ILE A 105 26.79 -18.39 -11.43
N THR A 106 27.12 -18.84 -12.64
CA THR A 106 28.24 -19.75 -12.88
C THR A 106 29.57 -19.10 -12.52
N GLN A 107 29.80 -17.86 -12.98
CA GLN A 107 30.98 -17.06 -12.62
C GLN A 107 31.06 -16.81 -11.10
N PHE A 108 29.89 -16.56 -10.46
CA PHE A 108 29.85 -16.38 -9.01
C PHE A 108 30.27 -17.65 -8.26
N LEU A 109 29.79 -18.82 -8.70
CA LEU A 109 30.12 -20.10 -8.10
C LEU A 109 31.59 -20.50 -8.34
N ASP A 110 32.12 -20.15 -9.49
CA ASP A 110 33.55 -20.42 -9.83
C ASP A 110 34.50 -19.53 -9.00
N ALA A 111 34.15 -18.24 -8.83
CA ALA A 111 34.98 -17.29 -8.07
C ALA A 111 34.90 -17.48 -6.55
N TYR A 112 33.74 -17.88 -6.03
CA TYR A 112 33.47 -17.90 -4.57
C TYR A 112 33.17 -19.29 -3.99
N GLY A 113 33.25 -20.32 -4.82
CA GLY A 113 33.05 -21.73 -4.43
C GLY A 113 31.58 -22.15 -4.48
N ARG A 114 31.38 -23.44 -4.73
CA ARG A 114 30.05 -24.09 -4.86
C ARG A 114 29.59 -24.74 -3.57
N TYR A 115 30.53 -25.15 -2.71
CA TYR A 115 30.19 -25.87 -1.49
C TYR A 115 29.68 -24.96 -0.38
N GLY A 116 28.67 -25.45 0.34
CA GLY A 116 28.07 -24.75 1.48
C GLY A 116 27.26 -23.50 1.11
N ARG A 117 26.79 -23.39 -0.12
CA ARG A 117 25.95 -22.30 -0.58
C ARG A 117 24.57 -22.82 -0.99
N SER A 118 23.55 -22.13 -0.52
CA SER A 118 22.20 -22.30 -1.01
C SER A 118 22.00 -21.50 -2.31
N ILE A 119 21.34 -22.09 -3.26
CA ILE A 119 20.87 -21.42 -4.48
C ILE A 119 19.36 -21.19 -4.30
N SER A 120 18.92 -19.97 -4.52
CA SER A 120 17.49 -19.65 -4.51
C SER A 120 16.97 -19.69 -5.95
N ILE A 121 15.94 -20.48 -6.18
CA ILE A 121 15.19 -20.51 -7.43
C ILE A 121 13.94 -19.67 -7.22
N ASN A 122 13.82 -18.56 -7.95
CA ASN A 122 12.66 -17.69 -7.88
C ASN A 122 11.69 -18.08 -8.99
N VAL A 123 10.46 -18.37 -8.63
CA VAL A 123 9.36 -18.63 -9.56
C VAL A 123 8.38 -17.47 -9.47
N GLN A 124 7.99 -16.92 -10.61
CA GLN A 124 7.06 -15.80 -10.69
C GLN A 124 5.76 -16.25 -11.35
N GLY A 125 4.64 -15.92 -10.72
CA GLY A 125 3.30 -16.10 -11.27
C GLY A 125 2.75 -14.80 -11.85
N PRO A 126 1.78 -14.88 -12.78
CA PRO A 126 1.13 -13.71 -13.37
C PRO A 126 0.26 -12.94 -12.35
N ASP A 127 -0.33 -13.65 -11.39
CA ASP A 127 -1.20 -13.09 -10.36
C ASP A 127 -1.15 -13.90 -9.05
N GLN A 128 -1.72 -13.33 -8.00
CA GLN A 128 -1.77 -13.97 -6.68
C GLN A 128 -2.69 -15.20 -6.65
N ALA A 129 -3.72 -15.26 -7.49
CA ALA A 129 -4.67 -16.36 -7.51
C ALA A 129 -4.05 -17.67 -8.02
N THR A 130 -3.08 -17.55 -8.95
CA THR A 130 -2.35 -18.69 -9.52
C THR A 130 -1.13 -19.12 -8.71
N LEU A 131 -0.74 -18.34 -7.69
CA LEU A 131 0.51 -18.54 -6.95
C LEU A 131 0.53 -19.93 -6.25
N ALA A 132 -0.56 -20.34 -5.62
CA ALA A 132 -0.66 -21.66 -4.96
C ALA A 132 -0.47 -22.81 -5.95
N ALA A 133 -1.12 -22.74 -7.11
CA ALA A 133 -0.98 -23.77 -8.14
C ALA A 133 0.45 -23.83 -8.71
N ILE A 134 1.07 -22.66 -8.91
CA ILE A 134 2.47 -22.57 -9.37
C ILE A 134 3.42 -23.12 -8.30
N GLN A 135 3.15 -22.88 -7.04
CA GLN A 135 3.94 -23.42 -5.93
C GLN A 135 3.89 -24.95 -5.93
N ASP A 136 2.71 -25.55 -6.05
CA ASP A 136 2.54 -27.01 -6.09
C ASP A 136 3.28 -27.63 -7.28
N VAL A 137 3.15 -27.03 -8.46
CA VAL A 137 3.88 -27.49 -9.68
C VAL A 137 5.39 -27.35 -9.47
N SER A 138 5.86 -26.26 -8.87
CA SER A 138 7.28 -26.02 -8.60
C SER A 138 7.86 -27.03 -7.61
N VAL A 139 7.10 -27.34 -6.55
CA VAL A 139 7.45 -28.40 -5.59
C VAL A 139 7.56 -29.75 -6.28
N GLY A 140 6.55 -30.13 -7.04
CA GLY A 140 6.55 -31.39 -7.79
C GLY A 140 7.74 -31.50 -8.76
N THR A 141 8.00 -30.43 -9.51
CA THR A 141 9.15 -30.37 -10.43
C THR A 141 10.49 -30.48 -9.68
N MET A 142 10.62 -29.77 -8.54
CA MET A 142 11.85 -29.81 -7.75
C MET A 142 12.10 -31.19 -7.14
N ARG A 143 11.05 -31.87 -6.65
CA ARG A 143 11.14 -33.25 -6.16
C ARG A 143 11.62 -34.22 -7.23
N LEU A 144 11.10 -34.08 -8.49
CA LEU A 144 11.54 -34.87 -9.63
C LEU A 144 13.02 -34.62 -9.97
N VAL A 145 13.45 -33.36 -10.01
CA VAL A 145 14.85 -32.98 -10.31
C VAL A 145 15.80 -33.50 -9.21
N ARG A 146 15.35 -33.51 -7.96
CA ARG A 146 16.13 -34.02 -6.83
C ARG A 146 16.10 -35.53 -6.68
N GLY A 147 15.21 -36.22 -7.40
CA GLY A 147 15.04 -37.68 -7.33
C GLY A 147 14.47 -38.15 -5.99
N LEU A 148 13.60 -37.33 -5.34
CA LEU A 148 12.97 -37.68 -4.08
C LEU A 148 11.80 -38.65 -4.30
N ASP A 149 11.75 -39.69 -3.49
CA ASP A 149 10.59 -40.61 -3.47
C ASP A 149 9.34 -39.91 -2.90
N PRO A 150 8.12 -40.35 -3.25
CA PRO A 150 6.88 -39.73 -2.77
C PRO A 150 6.77 -39.63 -1.24
N GLU A 151 7.38 -40.55 -0.51
CA GLU A 151 7.34 -40.62 0.95
C GLU A 151 8.44 -39.80 1.63
N ASP A 152 9.45 -39.36 0.86
CA ASP A 152 10.55 -38.58 1.42
C ASP A 152 10.15 -37.14 1.73
N PRO A 153 10.63 -36.56 2.82
CA PRO A 153 10.47 -35.12 3.07
C PRO A 153 11.25 -34.30 2.03
N ASN A 154 10.81 -33.07 1.79
CA ASN A 154 11.53 -32.16 0.91
C ASN A 154 12.90 -31.82 1.53
N ASP A 155 13.98 -31.94 0.74
CA ASP A 155 15.34 -31.57 1.10
C ASP A 155 15.66 -30.08 0.71
N PHE A 156 14.63 -29.31 0.41
CA PHE A 156 14.67 -27.89 0.06
C PHE A 156 13.59 -27.13 0.83
N GLU A 157 13.87 -25.86 1.08
CA GLU A 157 12.94 -24.94 1.74
C GLU A 157 12.19 -24.13 0.70
N ILE A 158 10.89 -23.88 0.98
CA ILE A 158 10.03 -23.04 0.15
C ILE A 158 9.75 -21.77 0.93
N PHE A 159 10.15 -20.65 0.36
CA PHE A 159 9.83 -19.34 0.88
C PHE A 159 8.72 -18.72 0.03
N SER A 160 7.50 -18.70 0.55
CA SER A 160 6.41 -17.92 -0.04
C SER A 160 6.30 -16.57 0.67
N ASN A 161 5.97 -15.53 -0.10
CA ASN A 161 5.61 -14.24 0.49
C ASN A 161 4.21 -14.23 1.13
N ASP A 162 3.44 -15.32 1.01
CA ASP A 162 2.06 -15.41 1.49
C ASP A 162 1.97 -15.16 2.99
N SER A 163 2.85 -15.76 3.80
CA SER A 163 2.87 -15.53 5.25
C SER A 163 3.14 -14.06 5.62
N LEU A 164 3.97 -13.38 4.82
CA LEU A 164 4.24 -11.95 5.00
C LEU A 164 3.02 -11.12 4.59
N ILE A 165 2.40 -11.45 3.45
CA ILE A 165 1.17 -10.81 2.96
C ILE A 165 0.03 -11.02 3.96
N GLU A 166 -0.15 -12.22 4.50
CA GLU A 166 -1.14 -12.51 5.53
C GLU A 166 -0.88 -11.71 6.82
N ALA A 167 0.36 -11.62 7.27
CA ALA A 167 0.71 -10.82 8.43
C ALA A 167 0.38 -9.33 8.21
N PHE A 168 0.71 -8.77 7.04
CA PHE A 168 0.35 -7.40 6.68
C PHE A 168 -1.17 -7.20 6.59
N ASN A 169 -1.89 -8.14 5.99
CA ASN A 169 -3.35 -8.08 5.90
C ASN A 169 -4.00 -8.15 7.28
N ASN A 170 -3.50 -8.98 8.19
CA ASN A 170 -3.99 -9.06 9.57
C ASN A 170 -3.76 -7.77 10.34
N ILE A 171 -2.60 -7.14 10.19
CA ILE A 171 -2.31 -5.82 10.78
C ILE A 171 -3.24 -4.76 10.17
N ALA A 172 -3.35 -4.71 8.85
CA ALA A 172 -4.22 -3.75 8.16
C ALA A 172 -5.69 -3.90 8.58
N ASN A 173 -6.19 -5.14 8.67
CA ASN A 173 -7.55 -5.42 9.14
C ASN A 173 -7.75 -5.01 10.60
N THR A 174 -6.79 -5.28 11.47
CA THR A 174 -6.86 -4.88 12.89
C THR A 174 -6.93 -3.37 13.02
N VAL A 175 -6.10 -2.64 12.28
CA VAL A 175 -6.11 -1.17 12.25
C VAL A 175 -7.43 -0.65 11.68
N ALA A 176 -7.93 -1.26 10.59
CA ALA A 176 -9.21 -0.88 9.98
C ALA A 176 -10.40 -1.08 10.94
N ILE A 177 -10.44 -2.20 11.66
CA ILE A 177 -11.47 -2.47 12.67
C ILE A 177 -11.39 -1.44 13.81
N GLY A 178 -10.20 -1.15 14.32
CA GLY A 178 -10.00 -0.13 15.35
C GLY A 178 -10.47 1.26 14.89
N ALA A 179 -10.09 1.66 13.67
CA ALA A 179 -10.53 2.92 13.08
C ALA A 179 -12.06 2.96 12.89
N PHE A 180 -12.68 1.84 12.47
CA PHE A 180 -14.13 1.72 12.33
C PHE A 180 -14.85 1.91 13.67
N VAL A 181 -14.37 1.29 14.75
CA VAL A 181 -14.96 1.41 16.08
C VAL A 181 -14.89 2.86 16.58
N ILE A 182 -13.72 3.49 16.46
CA ILE A 182 -13.54 4.90 16.86
C ILE A 182 -14.46 5.81 16.04
N SER A 183 -14.54 5.58 14.72
CA SER A 183 -15.42 6.35 13.84
C SER A 183 -16.90 6.17 14.18
N ALA A 184 -17.34 4.96 14.54
CA ALA A 184 -18.71 4.69 14.95
C ALA A 184 -19.07 5.46 16.24
N ILE A 185 -18.15 5.46 17.23
CA ILE A 185 -18.36 6.23 18.48
C ILE A 185 -18.44 7.74 18.19
N ALA A 186 -17.53 8.26 17.35
CA ALA A 186 -17.52 9.67 16.97
C ALA A 186 -18.81 10.08 16.21
N LEU A 187 -19.32 9.20 15.33
CA LEU A 187 -20.57 9.41 14.62
C LEU A 187 -21.78 9.42 15.54
N LEU A 188 -21.85 8.53 16.54
CA LEU A 188 -22.91 8.54 17.55
C LEU A 188 -22.86 9.82 18.38
N ALA A 189 -21.69 10.26 18.82
CA ALA A 189 -21.51 11.52 19.55
C ALA A 189 -21.95 12.72 18.71
N SER A 190 -21.59 12.75 17.41
CA SER A 190 -22.03 13.77 16.46
C SER A 190 -23.55 13.76 16.28
N GLY A 191 -24.18 12.58 16.21
CA GLY A 191 -25.62 12.43 16.12
C GLY A 191 -26.36 13.06 17.34
N VAL A 192 -25.84 12.84 18.53
CA VAL A 192 -26.36 13.52 19.75
C VAL A 192 -26.19 15.04 19.64
N GLY A 193 -25.09 15.52 19.06
CA GLY A 193 -24.88 16.95 18.76
C GLY A 193 -25.95 17.51 17.84
N VAL A 194 -26.23 16.81 16.72
CA VAL A 194 -27.30 17.19 15.78
C VAL A 194 -28.67 17.23 16.50
N MET A 195 -28.98 16.22 17.31
CA MET A 195 -30.22 16.17 18.06
C MET A 195 -30.34 17.38 18.99
N ASN A 196 -29.28 17.74 19.71
CA ASN A 196 -29.29 18.88 20.63
C ASN A 196 -29.49 20.22 19.91
N ILE A 197 -28.79 20.43 18.79
CA ILE A 197 -28.93 21.63 17.95
C ILE A 197 -30.38 21.75 17.44
N MET A 198 -30.95 20.65 16.99
CA MET A 198 -32.31 20.60 16.47
C MET A 198 -33.35 20.86 17.57
N LEU A 199 -33.12 20.35 18.82
CA LEU A 199 -33.98 20.62 19.94
C LEU A 199 -34.00 22.11 20.31
N VAL A 200 -32.83 22.76 20.31
CA VAL A 200 -32.73 24.21 20.53
C VAL A 200 -33.42 24.97 19.41
N SER A 201 -33.18 24.61 18.14
CA SER A 201 -33.85 25.23 17.00
C SER A 201 -35.37 25.13 17.08
N VAL A 202 -35.89 23.98 17.50
CA VAL A 202 -37.35 23.80 17.70
C VAL A 202 -37.89 24.71 18.81
N THR A 203 -37.16 24.84 19.94
CA THR A 203 -37.61 25.72 21.04
C THR A 203 -37.56 27.20 20.63
N GLU A 204 -36.53 27.65 19.93
CA GLU A 204 -36.42 29.02 19.43
C GLU A 204 -37.51 29.37 18.41
N ARG A 205 -37.93 28.38 17.58
CA ARG A 205 -38.96 28.56 16.53
C ARG A 205 -40.33 28.10 16.95
N THR A 206 -40.59 27.89 18.26
CA THR A 206 -41.88 27.38 18.78
C THR A 206 -43.07 28.23 18.34
N LYS A 207 -42.98 29.57 18.42
CA LYS A 207 -44.02 30.50 18.00
C LYS A 207 -44.31 30.44 16.51
N GLU A 208 -43.27 30.33 15.69
CA GLU A 208 -43.37 30.16 14.20
C GLU A 208 -44.08 28.85 13.83
N ILE A 209 -43.74 27.76 14.51
CA ILE A 209 -44.40 26.46 14.34
C ILE A 209 -45.87 26.54 14.73
N GLY A 210 -46.18 27.23 15.83
CA GLY A 210 -47.52 27.48 16.29
C GLY A 210 -48.37 28.24 15.25
N ILE A 211 -47.83 29.31 14.66
CA ILE A 211 -48.49 30.09 13.60
C ILE A 211 -48.77 29.19 12.37
N ARG A 212 -47.78 28.43 11.92
CA ARG A 212 -47.98 27.54 10.74
C ARG A 212 -49.08 26.51 10.98
N LYS A 213 -49.15 25.95 12.22
CA LYS A 213 -50.18 24.99 12.58
C LYS A 213 -51.56 25.65 12.67
N SER A 214 -51.67 26.87 13.21
CA SER A 214 -52.92 27.63 13.28
C SER A 214 -53.51 27.96 11.92
N ILE A 215 -52.64 28.13 10.88
CA ILE A 215 -53.05 28.35 9.49
C ILE A 215 -53.34 27.01 8.79
N GLY A 216 -53.21 25.84 9.46
CA GLY A 216 -53.61 24.53 8.92
C GLY A 216 -52.47 23.66 8.41
N ALA A 217 -51.20 23.93 8.73
CA ALA A 217 -50.11 23.06 8.40
C ALA A 217 -50.25 21.67 8.99
N LYS A 218 -50.15 20.64 8.15
CA LYS A 218 -50.24 19.23 8.58
C LYS A 218 -48.98 18.83 9.39
N LYS A 219 -49.15 18.00 10.42
CA LYS A 219 -48.05 17.45 11.22
C LYS A 219 -46.94 16.85 10.36
N LYS A 220 -47.28 16.14 9.27
CA LYS A 220 -46.33 15.53 8.32
C LYS A 220 -45.41 16.55 7.64
N ASN A 221 -45.93 17.73 7.31
CA ASN A 221 -45.17 18.77 6.62
C ASN A 221 -44.11 19.38 7.55
N ILE A 222 -44.48 19.61 8.83
CA ILE A 222 -43.55 20.13 9.83
C ILE A 222 -42.47 19.08 10.16
N LEU A 223 -42.87 17.82 10.35
CA LEU A 223 -41.93 16.71 10.57
C LEU A 223 -40.95 16.57 9.42
N ALA A 224 -41.44 16.57 8.17
CA ALA A 224 -40.60 16.47 6.97
C ALA A 224 -39.61 17.64 6.84
N GLN A 225 -40.08 18.87 7.17
CA GLN A 225 -39.22 20.06 7.12
C GLN A 225 -38.04 19.95 8.07
N PHE A 226 -38.29 19.67 9.36
CA PHE A 226 -37.21 19.54 10.36
C PHE A 226 -36.32 18.32 10.12
N LEU A 227 -36.89 17.23 9.58
CA LEU A 227 -36.10 16.04 9.22
C LEU A 227 -35.15 16.32 8.04
N ILE A 228 -35.63 17.03 7.00
CA ILE A 228 -34.79 17.46 5.89
C ILE A 228 -33.69 18.40 6.39
N GLU A 229 -33.98 19.32 7.31
CA GLU A 229 -32.99 20.24 7.90
C GLU A 229 -31.89 19.45 8.63
N ALA A 230 -32.24 18.44 9.43
CA ALA A 230 -31.28 17.56 10.11
C ALA A 230 -30.41 16.75 9.12
N VAL A 231 -31.03 16.21 8.06
CA VAL A 231 -30.31 15.45 7.04
C VAL A 231 -29.36 16.36 6.26
N LEU A 232 -29.78 17.55 5.85
CA LEU A 232 -28.92 18.51 5.16
C LEU A 232 -27.73 18.92 6.03
N LEU A 233 -27.94 19.17 7.33
CA LEU A 233 -26.88 19.52 8.26
C LEU A 233 -25.84 18.39 8.38
N SER A 234 -26.31 17.14 8.48
CA SER A 234 -25.46 15.95 8.52
C SER A 234 -24.71 15.72 7.19
N LEU A 235 -25.36 15.96 6.05
CA LEU A 235 -24.73 15.82 4.73
C LEU A 235 -23.64 16.86 4.48
N VAL A 236 -23.89 18.12 4.86
CA VAL A 236 -22.87 19.19 4.75
C VAL A 236 -21.66 18.85 5.59
N GLY A 237 -21.88 18.44 6.86
CA GLY A 237 -20.79 17.96 7.71
C GLY A 237 -20.06 16.74 7.13
N GLY A 238 -20.81 15.79 6.58
CA GLY A 238 -20.27 14.61 5.91
C GLY A 238 -19.41 14.93 4.69
N LEU A 239 -19.85 15.85 3.83
CA LEU A 239 -19.07 16.29 2.66
C LEU A 239 -17.77 16.95 3.05
N ILE A 240 -17.79 17.83 4.05
CA ILE A 240 -16.58 18.47 4.58
C ILE A 240 -15.67 17.42 5.21
N GLY A 241 -16.21 16.48 5.99
CA GLY A 241 -15.46 15.39 6.59
C GLY A 241 -14.77 14.47 5.56
N ILE A 242 -15.48 14.12 4.48
CA ILE A 242 -14.91 13.34 3.37
C ILE A 242 -13.77 14.13 2.70
N ALA A 243 -13.98 15.42 2.42
CA ALA A 243 -12.94 16.25 1.79
C ALA A 243 -11.67 16.29 2.66
N VAL A 244 -11.82 16.56 3.96
CA VAL A 244 -10.69 16.58 4.92
C VAL A 244 -10.04 15.20 5.04
N GLY A 245 -10.85 14.13 5.11
CA GLY A 245 -10.36 12.76 5.19
C GLY A 245 -9.56 12.32 3.97
N VAL A 246 -10.05 12.64 2.77
CA VAL A 246 -9.35 12.33 1.51
C VAL A 246 -8.04 13.13 1.39
N ILE A 247 -8.06 14.41 1.71
CA ILE A 247 -6.86 15.26 1.67
C ILE A 247 -5.83 14.74 2.68
N GLY A 248 -6.24 14.53 3.94
CA GLY A 248 -5.34 14.03 5.00
C GLY A 248 -4.80 12.64 4.70
N GLY A 249 -5.64 11.73 4.20
CA GLY A 249 -5.24 10.39 3.80
C GLY A 249 -4.22 10.38 2.67
N ASN A 250 -4.43 11.21 1.63
CA ASN A 250 -3.49 11.32 0.50
C ASN A 250 -2.16 11.98 0.90
N ILE A 251 -2.17 12.96 1.81
CA ILE A 251 -0.94 13.51 2.39
C ILE A 251 -0.16 12.41 3.14
N GLY A 252 -0.84 11.61 3.95
CA GLY A 252 -0.23 10.46 4.62
C GLY A 252 0.33 9.42 3.65
N ALA A 253 -0.40 9.10 2.59
CA ALA A 253 0.05 8.19 1.53
C ALA A 253 1.30 8.73 0.81
N MET A 254 1.35 10.04 0.53
CA MET A 254 2.50 10.68 -0.11
C MET A 254 3.77 10.61 0.75
N LEU A 255 3.65 10.73 2.07
CA LEU A 255 4.78 10.55 3.00
C LEU A 255 5.33 9.12 3.00
N LEU A 256 4.50 8.14 2.66
CA LEU A 256 4.85 6.72 2.55
C LEU A 256 5.22 6.30 1.11
N ASN A 257 5.35 7.26 0.17
CA ASN A 257 5.58 6.99 -1.26
C ASN A 257 4.50 6.09 -1.89
N ALA A 258 3.26 6.17 -1.40
CA ALA A 258 2.11 5.48 -1.97
C ALA A 258 1.34 6.41 -2.93
N SER A 259 0.65 5.81 -3.91
CA SER A 259 -0.14 6.56 -4.89
C SER A 259 -1.39 7.18 -4.23
N ALA A 260 -1.71 8.41 -4.61
CA ALA A 260 -2.95 9.06 -4.20
C ALA A 260 -4.17 8.36 -4.83
N VAL A 261 -5.16 8.05 -4.01
CA VAL A 261 -6.39 7.36 -4.43
C VAL A 261 -7.61 8.08 -3.87
N PHE A 262 -8.66 8.20 -4.69
CA PHE A 262 -9.96 8.66 -4.20
C PHE A 262 -10.87 7.44 -3.96
N PRO A 263 -11.26 7.15 -2.70
CA PRO A 263 -12.03 5.95 -2.36
C PRO A 263 -13.55 6.17 -2.58
N TRP A 264 -14.01 6.15 -3.83
CA TRP A 264 -15.40 6.41 -4.19
C TRP A 264 -16.42 5.59 -3.41
N GLY A 265 -16.17 4.29 -3.22
CA GLY A 265 -17.05 3.41 -2.47
C GLY A 265 -17.25 3.85 -1.01
N TRP A 266 -16.16 4.21 -0.34
CA TRP A 266 -16.19 4.69 1.04
C TRP A 266 -16.79 6.08 1.17
N ALA A 267 -16.59 6.95 0.18
CA ALA A 267 -17.21 8.28 0.15
C ALA A 267 -18.74 8.18 0.07
N VAL A 268 -19.26 7.34 -0.84
CA VAL A 268 -20.71 7.09 -0.96
C VAL A 268 -21.26 6.43 0.31
N ALA A 269 -20.59 5.41 0.85
CA ALA A 269 -20.99 4.78 2.11
C ALA A 269 -21.03 5.78 3.27
N GLY A 270 -20.05 6.68 3.36
CA GLY A 270 -20.01 7.75 4.36
C GLY A 270 -21.22 8.69 4.26
N LEU A 271 -21.60 9.12 3.05
CA LEU A 271 -22.79 9.97 2.85
C LEU A 271 -24.09 9.26 3.23
N LEU A 272 -24.20 7.95 2.93
CA LEU A 272 -25.35 7.15 3.35
C LEU A 272 -25.44 7.04 4.87
N VAL A 273 -24.33 6.81 5.54
CA VAL A 273 -24.27 6.76 7.02
C VAL A 273 -24.60 8.12 7.62
N CYS A 274 -24.06 9.23 7.10
CA CYS A 274 -24.40 10.58 7.54
C CYS A 274 -25.90 10.87 7.39
N SER A 275 -26.50 10.43 6.27
CA SER A 275 -27.94 10.57 6.05
C SER A 275 -28.75 9.76 7.07
N ALA A 276 -28.34 8.52 7.34
CA ALA A 276 -28.99 7.66 8.34
C ALA A 276 -28.92 8.26 9.74
N ILE A 277 -27.78 8.86 10.11
CA ILE A 277 -27.59 9.57 11.39
C ILE A 277 -28.48 10.81 11.45
N GLY A 278 -28.52 11.62 10.39
CA GLY A 278 -29.39 12.78 10.30
C GLY A 278 -30.87 12.42 10.49
N ILE A 279 -31.31 11.31 9.88
CA ILE A 279 -32.68 10.79 10.04
C ILE A 279 -32.89 10.27 11.48
N GLY A 280 -32.00 9.41 11.96
CA GLY A 280 -32.14 8.75 13.26
C GLY A 280 -32.18 9.75 14.42
N PHE A 281 -31.22 10.65 14.51
CA PHE A 281 -31.11 11.64 15.57
C PHE A 281 -31.98 12.88 15.32
N GLY A 282 -32.31 13.22 14.08
CA GLY A 282 -33.21 14.31 13.72
C GLY A 282 -34.67 13.96 13.89
N PHE A 283 -35.04 12.67 13.90
CA PHE A 283 -36.44 12.24 13.97
C PHE A 283 -37.13 12.70 15.29
N TYR A 284 -36.46 12.52 16.43
CA TYR A 284 -37.03 12.88 17.73
C TYR A 284 -37.36 14.40 17.86
N PRO A 285 -36.41 15.33 17.56
CA PRO A 285 -36.72 16.76 17.54
C PRO A 285 -37.82 17.14 16.54
N ALA A 286 -37.78 16.58 15.34
CA ALA A 286 -38.77 16.82 14.29
C ALA A 286 -40.16 16.34 14.71
N TRP A 287 -40.27 15.18 15.36
CA TRP A 287 -41.52 14.68 15.90
C TRP A 287 -42.03 15.58 17.03
N LYS A 288 -41.16 16.05 17.92
CA LYS A 288 -41.51 16.98 19.01
C LYS A 288 -42.06 18.29 18.45
N ALA A 289 -41.40 18.87 17.42
CA ALA A 289 -41.90 20.05 16.73
C ALA A 289 -43.27 19.81 16.06
N ALA A 290 -43.45 18.66 15.41
CA ALA A 290 -44.71 18.27 14.80
C ALA A 290 -45.83 18.00 15.78
N SER A 291 -45.55 17.70 17.05
CA SER A 291 -46.55 17.42 18.10
C SER A 291 -46.92 18.60 18.97
N LEU A 292 -46.25 19.77 18.87
CA LEU A 292 -46.57 20.99 19.64
C LEU A 292 -48.04 21.39 19.46
N ASP A 293 -48.70 21.80 20.57
CA ASP A 293 -50.05 22.38 20.54
C ASP A 293 -49.96 23.83 20.01
N PRO A 294 -50.78 24.24 19.02
CA PRO A 294 -50.76 25.60 18.49
C PRO A 294 -51.08 26.66 19.56
N ILE A 295 -51.96 26.33 20.52
CA ILE A 295 -52.39 27.26 21.55
C ILE A 295 -51.25 27.51 22.57
N GLU A 296 -50.59 26.43 23.00
CA GLU A 296 -49.44 26.53 23.90
C GLU A 296 -48.26 27.21 23.21
N ALA A 297 -47.98 26.88 21.92
CA ALA A 297 -46.90 27.46 21.13
C ALA A 297 -47.03 28.96 20.91
N LEU A 298 -48.26 29.50 20.78
CA LEU A 298 -48.53 30.93 20.66
C LEU A 298 -48.44 31.71 21.98
N ARG A 299 -48.57 31.02 23.13
CA ARG A 299 -48.47 31.59 24.47
C ARG A 299 -47.03 31.61 25.01
N TYR A 300 -46.11 30.96 24.30
CA TYR A 300 -44.70 30.90 24.68
C TYR A 300 -44.04 32.26 24.39
N GLU A 301 -43.55 32.93 25.44
CA GLU A 301 -42.71 34.12 25.35
C GLU A 301 -41.25 33.81 25.18
#